data_9f8fc582ce2667fdd80cb3a88d49beb7
#
_entry.id   9f8fc582ce2667fdd80cb3a88d49beb7
#
_cell.length_a   1.000
_cell.length_b   1.000
_cell.length_c   1.000
_cell.angle_alpha   90.00
_cell.angle_beta   90.00
_cell.angle_gamma   90.00
#
_symmetry.space_group_name_H-M   'P 1'
#
loop_
_entity.id
_entity.type
_entity.pdbx_description
1 polymer ?
#
loop_
_entity_poly.entity_id
_entity_poly.type
_entity_poly.pdbx_seq_one_letter_code
_entity_poly.pdbx_strand_id
1 'polypeptide(L)'
;MTRRNSSKGPKLTVDAWARDRRGRILLVRRGRPPFRGKWSLPGGFCENGETTEEACAREVREETGVEVRVGGVRGVYSDPKRDPRVHTVSVLYDAVAVGGRVKGGDDAADARWYSRRDLAGLDLAFDHGRIVREQLARRPPTPLSARPAPPKARRPRRGRRGAARG
;
A
#
# COMPACT_ATOMS: atom_id res chain seq x y z
N MET A 1 32.61 -31.05 -3.61
CA MET A 1 31.52 -30.56 -2.70
C MET A 1 31.45 -29.06 -2.78
N THR A 2 30.55 -28.54 -3.60
CA THR A 2 30.38 -27.11 -3.81
C THR A 2 29.54 -26.55 -2.65
N ARG A 3 30.15 -25.74 -1.79
CA ARG A 3 29.42 -25.02 -0.74
C ARG A 3 28.40 -24.12 -1.43
N ARG A 4 27.10 -24.45 -1.34
CA ARG A 4 26.03 -23.55 -1.67
C ARG A 4 26.14 -22.37 -0.69
N ASN A 5 26.64 -21.24 -1.20
CA ASN A 5 26.58 -19.98 -0.50
C ASN A 5 25.08 -19.69 -0.30
N SER A 6 24.60 -19.77 0.92
CA SER A 6 23.21 -19.45 1.25
C SER A 6 23.04 -17.93 1.18
N SER A 7 23.06 -17.39 -0.03
CA SER A 7 22.60 -16.02 -0.26
C SER A 7 21.13 -16.01 0.12
N LYS A 8 20.80 -15.36 1.23
CA LYS A 8 19.40 -15.08 1.58
C LYS A 8 18.81 -14.36 0.37
N GLY A 9 17.73 -14.90 -0.17
CA GLY A 9 17.03 -14.30 -1.32
C GLY A 9 16.58 -12.85 -1.04
N PRO A 10 16.01 -12.17 -2.05
CA PRO A 10 15.48 -10.82 -1.88
C PRO A 10 14.49 -10.76 -0.73
N LYS A 11 14.49 -9.65 -0.01
CA LYS A 11 13.51 -9.37 1.05
C LYS A 11 12.24 -8.81 0.45
N LEU A 12 11.10 -9.34 0.87
CA LEU A 12 9.79 -8.83 0.47
C LEU A 12 9.45 -7.60 1.31
N THR A 13 9.06 -6.53 0.63
CA THR A 13 8.57 -5.29 1.24
C THR A 13 7.28 -4.86 0.58
N VAL A 14 6.56 -3.95 1.23
CA VAL A 14 5.36 -3.31 0.72
C VAL A 14 5.51 -1.81 0.81
N ASP A 15 4.87 -1.10 -0.11
CA ASP A 15 4.70 0.35 -0.09
C ASP A 15 3.23 0.69 -0.36
N ALA A 16 2.71 1.76 0.24
CA ALA A 16 1.34 2.18 0.09
C ALA A 16 1.22 3.48 -0.71
N TRP A 17 0.46 3.47 -1.79
CA TRP A 17 -0.08 4.65 -2.43
C TRP A 17 -1.37 5.04 -1.71
N ALA A 18 -1.23 5.51 -0.46
CA ALA A 18 -2.34 5.82 0.42
C ALA A 18 -2.94 7.20 0.11
N ARG A 19 -4.25 7.23 -0.14
CA ARG A 19 -4.99 8.44 -0.51
C ARG A 19 -6.06 8.78 0.52
N ASP A 20 -6.23 10.08 0.80
CA ASP A 20 -7.39 10.58 1.53
C ASP A 20 -8.58 10.87 0.59
N ARG A 21 -9.69 11.35 1.17
CA ARG A 21 -10.91 11.71 0.42
C ARG A 21 -10.70 12.87 -0.55
N ARG A 22 -9.66 13.68 -0.35
CA ARG A 22 -9.28 14.81 -1.24
C ARG A 22 -8.28 14.38 -2.31
N GLY A 23 -7.89 13.11 -2.36
CA GLY A 23 -6.90 12.57 -3.30
C GLY A 23 -5.46 12.96 -2.98
N ARG A 24 -5.17 13.47 -1.77
CA ARG A 24 -3.81 13.73 -1.29
C ARG A 24 -3.14 12.41 -0.95
N ILE A 25 -1.84 12.35 -1.12
CA ILE A 25 -1.02 11.16 -0.89
C ILE A 25 -0.29 11.29 0.45
N LEU A 26 -0.30 10.21 1.21
CA LEU A 26 0.38 10.12 2.49
C LEU A 26 1.87 9.82 2.26
N LEU A 27 2.72 10.61 2.87
CA LEU A 27 4.14 10.35 2.97
C LEU A 27 4.59 10.33 4.43
N VAL A 28 5.68 9.64 4.67
CA VAL A 28 6.35 9.55 5.97
C VAL A 28 7.77 10.08 5.84
N ARG A 29 8.24 10.84 6.83
CA ARG A 29 9.60 11.35 6.90
C ARG A 29 10.47 10.35 7.63
N ARG A 30 11.57 9.92 7.03
CA ARG A 30 12.45 8.91 7.60
C ARG A 30 13.21 9.45 8.82
N GLY A 31 13.06 8.77 9.95
CA GLY A 31 13.79 9.09 11.19
C GLY A 31 15.19 8.50 11.27
N ARG A 32 15.51 7.47 10.43
CA ARG A 32 16.74 6.67 10.49
C ARG A 32 17.42 6.52 9.13
N PRO A 33 18.74 6.26 9.10
CA PRO A 33 19.45 5.87 7.88
C PRO A 33 18.90 4.56 7.28
N PRO A 34 19.05 4.34 5.96
CA PRO A 34 19.51 5.32 4.96
C PRO A 34 18.46 6.40 4.70
N PHE A 35 18.87 7.52 4.12
CA PHE A 35 17.99 8.63 3.72
C PHE A 35 17.25 9.33 4.89
N ARG A 36 17.86 9.41 6.08
CA ARG A 36 17.30 10.15 7.22
C ARG A 36 16.87 11.56 6.81
N GLY A 37 15.67 11.96 7.22
CA GLY A 37 15.09 13.27 6.92
C GLY A 37 14.38 13.38 5.58
N LYS A 38 14.57 12.44 4.63
CA LYS A 38 13.84 12.41 3.37
C LYS A 38 12.44 11.83 3.54
N TRP A 39 11.54 12.20 2.64
CA TRP A 39 10.20 11.66 2.58
C TRP A 39 10.17 10.35 1.78
N SER A 40 9.25 9.46 2.13
CA SER A 40 9.01 8.18 1.44
C SER A 40 7.53 7.84 1.44
N LEU A 41 7.12 6.93 0.57
CA LEU A 41 5.85 6.24 0.74
C LEU A 41 5.91 5.43 2.05
N PRO A 42 4.81 5.35 2.82
CA PRO A 42 4.75 4.49 3.98
C PRO A 42 4.83 3.02 3.56
N GLY A 43 5.59 2.23 4.31
CA GLY A 43 5.80 0.82 4.00
C GLY A 43 7.04 0.25 4.68
N GLY A 44 7.19 -1.08 4.59
CA GLY A 44 8.26 -1.80 5.24
C GLY A 44 8.33 -3.26 4.87
N PHE A 45 9.01 -4.04 5.69
CA PHE A 45 9.20 -5.48 5.47
C PHE A 45 7.94 -6.27 5.83
N CYS A 46 7.63 -7.28 5.01
CA CYS A 46 6.63 -8.26 5.38
C CYS A 46 7.16 -9.16 6.49
N GLU A 47 6.32 -9.44 7.47
CA GLU A 47 6.60 -10.36 8.56
C GLU A 47 6.12 -11.78 8.23
N ASN A 48 6.66 -12.76 8.95
CA ASN A 48 6.22 -14.14 8.76
C ASN A 48 4.77 -14.31 9.25
N GLY A 49 3.95 -14.92 8.41
CA GLY A 49 2.56 -15.25 8.77
C GLY A 49 1.53 -14.19 8.40
N GLU A 50 1.95 -13.06 7.81
CA GLU A 50 1.03 -12.04 7.26
C GLU A 50 1.01 -12.07 5.72
N THR A 51 -0.10 -11.68 5.14
CA THR A 51 -0.20 -11.37 3.72
C THR A 51 0.46 -10.02 3.41
N THR A 52 0.80 -9.76 2.17
CA THR A 52 1.36 -8.45 1.78
C THR A 52 0.37 -7.31 1.96
N GLU A 53 -0.94 -7.57 1.85
CA GLU A 53 -2.01 -6.62 2.15
C GLU A 53 -2.07 -6.26 3.64
N GLU A 54 -1.95 -7.27 4.52
CA GLU A 54 -1.90 -7.07 5.97
C GLU A 54 -0.64 -6.29 6.37
N ALA A 55 0.53 -6.65 5.81
CA ALA A 55 1.77 -5.90 5.98
C ALA A 55 1.60 -4.43 5.59
N CYS A 56 1.00 -4.16 4.43
CA CYS A 56 0.76 -2.80 3.95
C CYS A 56 -0.12 -2.00 4.92
N ALA A 57 -1.22 -2.58 5.40
CA ALA A 57 -2.11 -1.92 6.35
C ALA A 57 -1.43 -1.68 7.71
N ARG A 58 -0.66 -2.65 8.21
CA ARG A 58 0.10 -2.56 9.46
C ARG A 58 1.12 -1.44 9.39
N GLU A 59 1.99 -1.45 8.37
CA GLU A 59 3.05 -0.45 8.20
C GLU A 59 2.48 0.98 8.11
N VAL A 60 1.43 1.21 7.32
CA VAL A 60 0.78 2.52 7.26
C VAL A 60 0.30 2.97 8.63
N ARG A 61 -0.35 2.08 9.39
CA ARG A 61 -0.85 2.42 10.73
C ARG A 61 0.29 2.70 11.71
N GLU A 62 1.34 1.90 11.71
CA GLU A 62 2.48 2.03 12.62
C GLU A 62 3.26 3.32 12.36
N GLU A 63 3.58 3.60 11.11
CA GLU A 63 4.38 4.75 10.72
C GLU A 63 3.60 6.07 10.75
N THR A 64 2.29 6.03 10.53
CA THR A 64 1.53 7.28 10.30
C THR A 64 0.34 7.48 11.23
N GLY A 65 -0.14 6.44 11.90
CA GLY A 65 -1.39 6.45 12.68
C GLY A 65 -2.67 6.44 11.85
N VAL A 66 -2.56 6.38 10.52
CA VAL A 66 -3.70 6.33 9.59
C VAL A 66 -4.12 4.88 9.36
N GLU A 67 -5.40 4.62 9.41
CA GLU A 67 -5.99 3.33 9.03
C GLU A 67 -6.38 3.36 7.56
N VAL A 68 -6.01 2.33 6.82
CA VAL A 68 -6.29 2.24 5.39
C VAL A 68 -7.02 0.95 5.04
N ARG A 69 -7.84 1.03 4.01
CA ARG A 69 -8.31 -0.11 3.25
C ARG A 69 -7.38 -0.30 2.06
N VAL A 70 -6.69 -1.44 2.04
CA VAL A 70 -5.79 -1.81 0.96
C VAL A 70 -6.60 -2.30 -0.24
N GLY A 71 -6.23 -1.84 -1.41
CA GLY A 71 -6.84 -2.19 -2.70
C GLY A 71 -5.93 -3.07 -3.55
N GLY A 72 -5.98 -2.88 -4.86
CA GLY A 72 -5.18 -3.67 -5.80
C GLY A 72 -3.72 -3.25 -5.87
N VAL A 73 -2.89 -4.15 -6.40
CA VAL A 73 -1.47 -3.88 -6.69
C VAL A 73 -1.34 -2.81 -7.77
N ARG A 74 -0.52 -1.81 -7.51
CA ARG A 74 -0.19 -0.75 -8.47
C ARG A 74 1.11 -1.01 -9.22
N GLY A 75 2.00 -1.81 -8.67
CA GLY A 75 3.27 -2.18 -9.28
C GLY A 75 4.13 -3.02 -8.37
N VAL A 76 5.15 -3.64 -8.97
CA VAL A 76 6.20 -4.37 -8.28
C VAL A 76 7.53 -3.75 -8.69
N TYR A 77 8.36 -3.44 -7.71
CA TYR A 77 9.66 -2.79 -7.89
C TYR A 77 10.76 -3.67 -7.31
N SER A 78 11.62 -4.17 -8.17
CA SER A 78 12.58 -5.24 -7.82
C SER A 78 14.02 -4.96 -8.28
N ASP A 79 14.36 -3.71 -8.60
CA ASP A 79 15.74 -3.37 -8.93
C ASP A 79 16.65 -3.71 -7.74
N PRO A 80 17.70 -4.53 -7.91
CA PRO A 80 18.60 -4.91 -6.83
C PRO A 80 19.28 -3.73 -6.14
N LYS A 81 19.36 -2.57 -6.80
CA LYS A 81 20.00 -1.35 -6.28
C LYS A 81 19.01 -0.38 -5.62
N ARG A 82 17.70 -0.71 -5.58
CA ARG A 82 16.69 0.20 -5.06
C ARG A 82 16.86 0.52 -3.57
N ASP A 83 17.37 -0.43 -2.80
CA ASP A 83 17.70 -0.26 -1.38
C ASP A 83 19.20 -0.56 -1.17
N PRO A 84 19.99 0.39 -0.65
CA PRO A 84 21.43 0.19 -0.49
C PRO A 84 21.80 -0.84 0.58
N ARG A 85 20.86 -1.25 1.43
CA ARG A 85 21.11 -2.19 2.54
C ARG A 85 21.01 -3.64 2.10
N VAL A 86 20.04 -3.96 1.24
CA VAL A 86 19.73 -5.33 0.84
C VAL A 86 18.84 -5.34 -0.40
N HIS A 87 18.97 -6.38 -1.23
CA HIS A 87 18.04 -6.54 -2.35
C HIS A 87 16.61 -6.73 -1.82
N THR A 88 15.71 -5.79 -2.17
CA THR A 88 14.30 -5.86 -1.82
C THR A 88 13.45 -5.97 -3.08
N VAL A 89 12.32 -6.67 -2.93
CA VAL A 89 11.21 -6.65 -3.89
C VAL A 89 10.03 -6.01 -3.19
N SER A 90 9.59 -4.85 -3.66
CA SER A 90 8.47 -4.13 -3.06
C SER A 90 7.21 -4.25 -3.91
N VAL A 91 6.10 -4.56 -3.25
CA VAL A 91 4.76 -4.52 -3.84
C VAL A 91 4.09 -3.21 -3.44
N LEU A 92 3.81 -2.35 -4.42
CA LEU A 92 3.09 -1.10 -4.21
C LEU A 92 1.59 -1.34 -4.30
N TYR A 93 0.86 -1.02 -3.25
CA TYR A 93 -0.58 -1.14 -3.16
C TYR A 93 -1.30 0.20 -3.31
N ASP A 94 -2.47 0.19 -3.95
CA ASP A 94 -3.44 1.27 -3.79
C ASP A 94 -4.07 1.16 -2.41
N ALA A 95 -4.22 2.29 -1.71
CA ALA A 95 -4.82 2.30 -0.38
C ALA A 95 -5.68 3.55 -0.19
N VAL A 96 -6.76 3.43 0.57
CA VAL A 96 -7.67 4.53 0.86
C VAL A 96 -7.80 4.68 2.37
N ALA A 97 -7.55 5.88 2.87
CA ALA A 97 -7.73 6.19 4.28
C ALA A 97 -9.20 6.02 4.70
N VAL A 98 -9.42 5.24 5.75
CA VAL A 98 -10.75 4.94 6.31
C VAL A 98 -10.90 5.40 7.75
N GLY A 99 -9.80 5.66 8.46
CA GLY A 99 -9.80 6.07 9.86
C GLY A 99 -8.42 6.53 10.33
N GLY A 100 -8.30 6.70 11.64
CA GLY A 100 -7.08 7.17 12.27
C GLY A 100 -6.80 8.66 12.03
N ARG A 101 -5.69 9.12 12.60
CA ARG A 101 -5.19 10.50 12.41
C ARG A 101 -3.69 10.44 12.21
N VAL A 102 -3.19 11.29 11.32
CA VAL A 102 -1.75 11.46 11.15
C VAL A 102 -1.15 11.83 12.50
N LYS A 103 -0.21 11.02 12.97
CA LYS A 103 0.55 11.30 14.17
C LYS A 103 1.67 12.27 13.80
N GLY A 104 1.67 13.46 14.41
CA GLY A 104 2.87 14.27 14.56
C GLY A 104 3.45 13.92 15.93
N GLY A 105 4.70 13.51 16.03
CA GLY A 105 5.26 13.14 17.33
C GLY A 105 6.77 13.18 17.34
N ASP A 106 7.32 13.48 18.51
CA ASP A 106 8.69 13.86 18.79
C ASP A 106 9.76 12.82 18.45
N ASP A 107 9.39 11.54 18.26
CA ASP A 107 10.30 10.44 17.87
C ASP A 107 9.80 9.61 16.67
N ALA A 108 8.56 9.79 16.26
CA ALA A 108 8.00 9.12 15.10
C ALA A 108 8.28 9.95 13.83
N ALA A 109 8.57 9.26 12.76
CA ALA A 109 8.62 9.85 11.45
C ALA A 109 7.42 10.79 11.23
N ASP A 110 7.69 12.05 10.92
CA ASP A 110 6.68 13.02 10.51
C ASP A 110 5.86 12.40 9.37
N ALA A 111 4.54 12.35 9.49
CA ALA A 111 3.69 11.91 8.40
C ALA A 111 2.84 13.08 7.90
N ARG A 112 2.67 13.21 6.58
CA ARG A 112 1.91 14.33 5.98
C ARG A 112 1.17 13.90 4.73
N TRP A 113 0.03 14.58 4.50
CA TRP A 113 -0.73 14.52 3.27
C TRP A 113 -0.22 15.56 2.27
N TYR A 114 0.18 15.10 1.10
CA TYR A 114 0.65 15.95 0.00
C TYR A 114 -0.33 15.97 -1.15
N SER A 115 -0.55 17.14 -1.74
CA SER A 115 -1.27 17.22 -3.00
C SER A 115 -0.44 16.56 -4.13
N ARG A 116 -1.10 16.09 -5.18
CA ARG A 116 -0.40 15.52 -6.34
C ARG A 116 0.59 16.52 -6.96
N ARG A 117 0.28 17.81 -6.90
CA ARG A 117 1.16 18.89 -7.39
C ARG A 117 2.44 18.98 -6.57
N ASP A 118 2.33 18.93 -5.25
CA ASP A 118 3.47 19.11 -4.34
C ASP A 118 4.42 17.91 -4.38
N LEU A 119 3.89 16.70 -4.67
CA LEU A 119 4.69 15.49 -4.79
C LEU A 119 5.75 15.56 -5.89
N ALA A 120 5.46 16.25 -6.99
CA ALA A 120 6.35 16.29 -8.17
C ALA A 120 7.70 16.94 -7.88
N GLY A 121 7.79 17.81 -6.88
CA GLY A 121 9.00 18.55 -6.50
C GLY A 121 9.77 17.98 -5.31
N LEU A 122 9.29 16.88 -4.70
CA LEU A 122 9.92 16.34 -3.50
C LEU A 122 11.12 15.45 -3.82
N ASP A 123 12.20 15.64 -3.06
CA ASP A 123 13.34 14.72 -3.02
C ASP A 123 13.01 13.54 -2.10
N LEU A 124 12.64 12.42 -2.70
CA LEU A 124 12.20 11.23 -1.98
C LEU A 124 13.34 10.23 -1.78
N ALA A 125 13.20 9.43 -0.71
CA ALA A 125 14.13 8.35 -0.39
C ALA A 125 14.04 7.19 -1.40
N PHE A 126 15.08 6.39 -1.51
CA PHE A 126 15.16 5.22 -2.36
C PHE A 126 14.83 5.53 -3.84
N ASP A 127 14.10 4.66 -4.49
CA ASP A 127 13.54 4.86 -5.83
C ASP A 127 12.12 5.48 -5.81
N HIS A 128 11.64 5.96 -4.65
CA HIS A 128 10.28 6.47 -4.50
C HIS A 128 10.02 7.70 -5.36
N GLY A 129 11.05 8.51 -5.68
CA GLY A 129 10.91 9.61 -6.64
C GLY A 129 10.51 9.12 -8.04
N ARG A 130 11.09 8.00 -8.51
CA ARG A 130 10.69 7.35 -9.76
C ARG A 130 9.28 6.79 -9.66
N ILE A 131 8.99 6.04 -8.58
CA ILE A 131 7.68 5.45 -8.33
C ILE A 131 6.59 6.52 -8.35
N VAL A 132 6.77 7.62 -7.62
CA VAL A 132 5.81 8.72 -7.57
C VAL A 132 5.55 9.31 -8.96
N ARG A 133 6.60 9.59 -9.76
CA ARG A 133 6.43 10.09 -11.13
C ARG A 133 5.61 9.13 -11.99
N GLU A 134 5.92 7.84 -11.95
CA GLU A 134 5.18 6.80 -12.67
C GLU A 134 3.70 6.75 -12.24
N GLN A 135 3.44 6.82 -10.93
CA GLN A 135 2.08 6.77 -10.42
C GLN A 135 1.27 8.04 -10.71
N LEU A 136 1.93 9.20 -10.74
CA LEU A 136 1.30 10.47 -11.13
C LEU A 136 0.92 10.49 -12.62
N ALA A 137 1.72 9.85 -13.47
CA ALA A 137 1.43 9.73 -14.91
C ALA A 137 0.27 8.77 -15.21
N ARG A 138 -0.06 7.85 -14.31
CA ARG A 138 -1.20 6.95 -14.48
C ARG A 138 -2.51 7.71 -14.31
N ARG A 139 -3.49 7.40 -15.17
CA ARG A 139 -4.85 7.91 -15.00
C ARG A 139 -5.38 7.46 -13.62
N PRO A 140 -6.00 8.36 -12.83
CA PRO A 140 -6.56 7.95 -11.54
C PRO A 140 -7.55 6.80 -11.76
N PRO A 141 -7.58 5.78 -10.89
CA PRO A 141 -8.59 4.72 -10.98
C PRO A 141 -9.97 5.37 -10.85
N THR A 142 -10.92 4.88 -11.64
CA THR A 142 -12.32 5.29 -11.54
C THR A 142 -12.79 5.15 -10.09
N PRO A 143 -13.48 6.14 -9.52
CA PRO A 143 -13.96 6.08 -8.14
C PRO A 143 -14.73 4.78 -7.89
N LEU A 144 -14.52 4.14 -6.74
CA LEU A 144 -15.22 2.90 -6.34
C LEU A 144 -16.75 3.03 -6.31
N SER A 145 -17.27 4.26 -6.26
CA SER A 145 -18.70 4.56 -6.38
C SER A 145 -19.30 4.27 -7.76
N ALA A 146 -18.46 4.07 -8.78
CA ALA A 146 -18.90 3.79 -10.16
C ALA A 146 -18.97 2.28 -10.49
N ARG A 147 -18.65 1.36 -9.55
CA ARG A 147 -18.88 -0.07 -9.77
C ARG A 147 -20.37 -0.37 -9.52
N PRO A 148 -21.11 -0.87 -10.50
CA PRO A 148 -22.47 -1.31 -10.25
C PRO A 148 -22.48 -2.37 -9.15
N ALA A 149 -23.47 -2.29 -8.27
CA ALA A 149 -23.65 -3.29 -7.22
C ALA A 149 -23.75 -4.70 -7.85
N PRO A 150 -23.16 -5.73 -7.23
CA PRO A 150 -23.30 -7.10 -7.74
C PRO A 150 -24.79 -7.45 -7.84
N PRO A 151 -25.20 -8.17 -8.89
CA PRO A 151 -26.59 -8.54 -9.08
C PRO A 151 -27.09 -9.30 -7.83
N LYS A 152 -28.23 -8.85 -7.30
CA LYS A 152 -28.87 -9.52 -6.14
C LYS A 152 -29.05 -10.99 -6.45
N ALA A 153 -28.53 -11.86 -5.60
CA ALA A 153 -28.72 -13.30 -5.71
C ALA A 153 -30.23 -13.61 -5.85
N ARG A 154 -30.57 -14.32 -6.92
CA ARG A 154 -31.95 -14.77 -7.13
C ARG A 154 -32.34 -15.68 -5.96
N ARG A 155 -33.35 -15.29 -5.20
CA ARG A 155 -33.95 -16.15 -4.18
C ARG A 155 -34.42 -17.44 -4.86
N PRO A 156 -34.15 -18.63 -4.30
CA PRO A 156 -34.67 -19.87 -4.83
C PRO A 156 -36.19 -19.82 -4.77
N ARG A 157 -36.86 -20.17 -5.88
CA ARG A 157 -38.31 -20.31 -5.95
C ARG A 157 -38.71 -21.38 -4.95
N ARG A 158 -39.54 -21.05 -3.93
CA ARG A 158 -40.19 -22.01 -3.07
C ARG A 158 -41.04 -22.95 -3.94
N GLY A 159 -40.64 -24.21 -3.99
CA GLY A 159 -41.40 -25.25 -4.66
C GLY A 159 -42.80 -25.35 -4.03
N ARG A 160 -43.83 -25.27 -4.88
CA ARG A 160 -45.20 -25.60 -4.52
C ARG A 160 -45.22 -27.06 -4.06
N ARG A 161 -45.50 -27.30 -2.79
CA ARG A 161 -45.87 -28.64 -2.31
C ARG A 161 -47.22 -28.95 -2.92
N GLY A 162 -47.24 -29.94 -3.83
CA GLY A 162 -48.47 -30.51 -4.33
C GLY A 162 -49.25 -31.20 -3.21
N ALA A 163 -50.50 -30.81 -3.08
CA ALA A 163 -51.45 -31.53 -2.25
C ALA A 163 -51.83 -32.81 -3.01
N ALA A 164 -51.47 -33.97 -2.49
CA ALA A 164 -52.04 -35.24 -2.91
C ALA A 164 -53.30 -35.47 -2.06
N ARG A 165 -54.45 -35.46 -2.71
CA ARG A 165 -55.67 -36.05 -2.22
C ARG A 165 -55.71 -37.52 -2.71
N GLY A 166 -56.09 -38.41 -1.86
CA GLY A 166 -56.33 -39.80 -2.10
C GLY A 166 -56.45 -40.56 -0.79
#